data_0b70ec21144310e541344cae9d75937d
#
_entry.id   0b70ec21144310e541344cae9d75937d
#
_cell.length_a   1.000
_cell.length_b   1.000
_cell.length_c   1.000
_cell.angle_alpha   90.00
_cell.angle_beta   90.00
_cell.angle_gamma   90.00
#
_symmetry.space_group_name_H-M   'P 1'
#
loop_
_entity.id
_entity.type
_entity.pdbx_description
1 polymer ?
#
loop_
_entity_poly.entity_id
_entity_poly.type
_entity_poly.pdbx_seq_one_letter_code
_entity_poly.pdbx_strand_id
1 'polypeptide(L)'
;MCRDCYLPARAAPAPAAGFYYNECMPSKPRYTPEHAQAGLDAAFPEIETWPNQFPAYEILIDVPEFTSVCPKTGLPDFGVLKVRYMPDKLCLELKSFKEYLFTYRNLGIFQENIVNRVLQDVVSAARPVWAEVMGEFRPRGGIGTVVTARWPRPGKAASKP
;
A
#
# COMPACT_ATOMS: atom_id res chain seq x y z
N MET A 1 60.16 -43.00 19.73
CA MET A 1 58.82 -43.63 19.82
C MET A 1 58.03 -42.88 20.88
N CYS A 2 57.30 -41.86 20.48
CA CYS A 2 56.44 -41.09 21.37
C CYS A 2 54.97 -41.45 21.01
N ARG A 3 54.25 -41.96 21.98
CA ARG A 3 52.81 -42.26 21.84
C ARG A 3 52.06 -41.06 22.37
N ASP A 4 51.44 -40.33 21.47
CA ASP A 4 50.62 -39.18 21.80
C ASP A 4 49.31 -39.63 22.47
N CYS A 5 49.09 -39.13 23.67
CA CYS A 5 47.89 -39.28 24.43
C CYS A 5 46.80 -38.40 23.83
N TYR A 6 45.85 -38.99 23.13
CA TYR A 6 44.64 -38.32 22.66
C TYR A 6 43.65 -38.26 23.83
N LEU A 7 43.52 -37.09 24.47
CA LEU A 7 42.45 -36.81 25.41
C LEU A 7 41.22 -36.31 24.66
N PRO A 8 40.02 -36.93 24.83
CA PRO A 8 38.82 -36.41 24.20
C PRO A 8 38.44 -35.04 24.84
N ALA A 9 38.24 -34.05 24.01
CA ALA A 9 37.72 -32.76 24.43
C ALA A 9 36.35 -32.96 25.11
N ARG A 10 36.22 -32.51 26.35
CA ARG A 10 34.94 -32.42 27.05
C ARG A 10 34.04 -31.51 26.27
N ALA A 11 32.87 -32.03 25.82
CA ALA A 11 31.82 -31.23 25.26
C ALA A 11 31.41 -30.14 26.27
N ALA A 12 31.43 -28.90 25.83
CA ALA A 12 30.90 -27.79 26.59
C ALA A 12 29.39 -28.01 26.78
N PRO A 13 28.83 -27.72 27.96
CA PRO A 13 27.39 -27.82 28.16
C PRO A 13 26.67 -26.88 27.19
N ALA A 14 25.61 -27.42 26.54
CA ALA A 14 24.73 -26.60 25.71
C ALA A 14 24.18 -25.42 26.54
N PRO A 15 24.17 -24.19 26.00
CA PRO A 15 23.57 -23.08 26.71
C PRO A 15 22.09 -23.36 26.91
N ALA A 16 21.63 -23.20 28.17
CA ALA A 16 20.20 -23.28 28.49
C ALA A 16 19.42 -22.36 27.52
N ALA A 17 18.32 -22.87 26.98
CA ALA A 17 17.42 -22.13 26.11
C ALA A 17 16.74 -20.98 26.90
N GLY A 18 17.51 -19.96 27.17
CA GLY A 18 17.00 -18.68 27.63
C GLY A 18 16.66 -17.84 26.39
N PHE A 19 15.46 -17.35 26.33
CA PHE A 19 14.97 -16.45 25.30
C PHE A 19 15.80 -15.17 25.25
N TYR A 20 16.92 -15.18 24.54
CA TYR A 20 17.71 -13.97 24.22
C TYR A 20 17.18 -13.25 23.00
N TYR A 21 15.93 -12.81 23.05
CA TYR A 21 15.37 -11.97 21.98
C TYR A 21 15.79 -10.48 22.09
N ASN A 22 16.56 -10.09 23.12
CA ASN A 22 16.73 -8.66 23.43
C ASN A 22 18.11 -8.03 23.20
N GLU A 23 19.15 -8.75 22.78
CA GLU A 23 20.49 -8.14 22.81
C GLU A 23 21.23 -7.99 21.48
N CYS A 24 20.66 -8.36 20.33
CA CYS A 24 21.38 -8.25 19.05
C CYS A 24 20.54 -7.78 17.86
N MET A 25 19.43 -7.09 18.10
CA MET A 25 18.76 -6.38 17.02
C MET A 25 19.33 -4.96 16.97
N PRO A 26 20.00 -4.54 15.89
CA PRO A 26 20.30 -3.12 15.70
C PRO A 26 18.98 -2.37 15.82
N SER A 27 18.96 -1.30 16.61
CA SER A 27 17.77 -0.47 16.80
C SER A 27 17.23 -0.09 15.42
N LYS A 28 16.09 -0.71 15.03
CA LYS A 28 15.50 -0.42 13.73
C LYS A 28 15.24 1.08 13.67
N PRO A 29 15.66 1.77 12.60
CA PRO A 29 15.42 3.20 12.49
C PRO A 29 13.93 3.48 12.69
N ARG A 30 13.62 4.44 13.56
CA ARG A 30 12.24 4.88 13.79
C ARG A 30 11.66 5.41 12.49
N TYR A 31 10.34 5.38 12.35
CA TYR A 31 9.67 6.08 11.26
C TYR A 31 9.91 7.59 11.41
N THR A 32 10.15 8.25 10.29
CA THR A 32 10.39 9.69 10.24
C THR A 32 9.29 10.37 9.43
N PRO A 33 9.12 11.71 9.55
CA PRO A 33 8.19 12.46 8.71
C PRO A 33 8.42 12.24 7.21
N GLU A 34 9.66 12.06 6.77
CA GLU A 34 10.01 11.81 5.37
C GLU A 34 9.43 10.48 4.88
N HIS A 35 9.44 9.43 5.71
CA HIS A 35 8.76 8.18 5.38
C HIS A 35 7.25 8.37 5.21
N ALA A 36 6.63 9.20 6.06
CA ALA A 36 5.19 9.46 5.99
C ALA A 36 4.80 10.26 4.75
N GLN A 37 5.71 11.12 4.24
CA GLN A 37 5.51 11.92 3.03
C GLN A 37 5.93 11.20 1.75
N ALA A 38 6.66 10.07 1.86
CA ALA A 38 7.19 9.35 0.71
C ALA A 38 6.10 9.06 -0.33
N GLY A 39 6.39 9.42 -1.58
CA GLY A 39 5.53 9.16 -2.73
C GLY A 39 4.32 10.10 -2.87
N LEU A 40 4.03 10.98 -1.88
CA LEU A 40 2.89 11.89 -1.99
C LEU A 40 3.11 13.01 -3.03
N ASP A 41 4.34 13.41 -3.27
CA ASP A 41 4.71 14.47 -4.24
C ASP A 41 5.05 13.90 -5.62
N ALA A 42 4.95 12.57 -5.81
CA ALA A 42 5.26 11.94 -7.09
C ALA A 42 4.31 12.46 -8.20
N ALA A 43 4.87 12.75 -9.36
CA ALA A 43 4.09 13.07 -10.54
C ALA A 43 3.47 11.81 -11.13
N PHE A 44 2.18 11.86 -11.42
CA PHE A 44 1.43 10.78 -12.04
C PHE A 44 0.93 11.19 -13.42
N PRO A 45 0.73 10.24 -14.34
CA PRO A 45 -0.01 10.47 -15.57
C PRO A 45 -1.42 10.98 -15.26
N GLU A 46 -1.96 11.79 -16.13
CA GLU A 46 -3.33 12.27 -16.02
C GLU A 46 -4.32 11.10 -16.20
N ILE A 47 -5.34 11.07 -15.37
CA ILE A 47 -6.47 10.14 -15.53
C ILE A 47 -7.47 10.80 -16.46
N GLU A 48 -7.59 10.29 -17.67
CA GLU A 48 -8.55 10.77 -18.67
C GLU A 48 -9.97 10.34 -18.30
N THR A 49 -10.93 11.06 -18.86
CA THR A 49 -12.37 10.83 -18.63
C THR A 49 -13.16 10.96 -19.93
N TRP A 50 -14.35 10.36 -19.95
CA TRP A 50 -15.30 10.50 -21.06
C TRP A 50 -16.69 10.83 -20.54
N PRO A 51 -17.57 11.49 -21.36
CA PRO A 51 -18.90 11.92 -20.92
C PRO A 51 -19.81 10.74 -20.57
N ASN A 52 -20.36 10.76 -19.36
CA ASN A 52 -21.35 9.78 -18.91
C ASN A 52 -22.69 9.99 -19.64
N GLN A 53 -23.30 8.92 -20.10
CA GLN A 53 -24.57 8.94 -20.88
C GLN A 53 -25.80 8.55 -20.03
N PHE A 54 -25.63 7.94 -18.87
CA PHE A 54 -26.73 7.39 -18.07
C PHE A 54 -26.61 7.79 -16.60
N PRO A 55 -27.71 8.10 -15.92
CA PRO A 55 -27.70 8.40 -14.49
C PRO A 55 -27.82 7.14 -13.62
N ALA A 56 -27.50 7.30 -12.34
CA ALA A 56 -27.87 6.40 -11.26
C ALA A 56 -27.41 4.93 -11.39
N TYR A 57 -26.15 4.72 -11.74
CA TYR A 57 -25.49 3.41 -11.69
C TYR A 57 -24.12 3.51 -11.04
N GLU A 58 -23.59 2.39 -10.65
CA GLU A 58 -22.27 2.29 -10.00
C GLU A 58 -21.28 1.55 -10.90
N ILE A 59 -20.04 1.98 -10.84
CA ILE A 59 -18.93 1.32 -11.49
C ILE A 59 -18.00 0.77 -10.40
N LEU A 60 -17.66 -0.53 -10.50
CA LEU A 60 -16.61 -1.16 -9.72
C LEU A 60 -15.46 -1.52 -10.64
N ILE A 61 -14.28 -0.95 -10.36
CA ILE A 61 -13.02 -1.31 -11.01
C ILE A 61 -12.24 -2.16 -10.03
N ASP A 62 -11.98 -3.41 -10.40
CA ASP A 62 -11.18 -4.34 -9.61
C ASP A 62 -9.76 -4.44 -10.18
N VAL A 63 -8.74 -4.23 -9.33
CA VAL A 63 -7.33 -4.22 -9.68
C VAL A 63 -6.61 -5.29 -8.86
N PRO A 64 -6.69 -6.57 -9.28
CA PRO A 64 -6.19 -7.70 -8.48
C PRO A 64 -4.65 -7.79 -8.42
N GLU A 65 -3.95 -7.14 -9.33
CA GLU A 65 -2.48 -7.21 -9.45
C GLU A 65 -1.79 -5.91 -9.03
N PHE A 66 -2.33 -5.22 -8.03
CA PHE A 66 -1.74 -3.98 -7.55
C PHE A 66 -0.41 -4.25 -6.81
N THR A 67 0.60 -3.44 -7.13
CA THR A 67 1.90 -3.47 -6.46
C THR A 67 2.42 -2.07 -6.17
N SER A 68 3.18 -1.94 -5.07
CA SER A 68 3.92 -0.74 -4.68
C SER A 68 5.20 -1.14 -3.95
N VAL A 69 5.94 -0.16 -3.43
CA VAL A 69 7.16 -0.40 -2.65
C VAL A 69 6.96 0.18 -1.25
N CYS A 70 7.35 -0.57 -0.23
CA CYS A 70 7.38 -0.04 1.13
C CYS A 70 8.50 1.00 1.27
N PRO A 71 8.22 2.26 1.64
CA PRO A 71 9.22 3.32 1.67
C PRO A 71 10.29 3.09 2.74
N LYS A 72 10.00 2.26 3.74
CA LYS A 72 10.95 1.96 4.82
C LYS A 72 11.88 0.79 4.49
N THR A 73 11.38 -0.25 3.84
CA THR A 73 12.13 -1.50 3.64
C THR A 73 12.64 -1.66 2.22
N GLY A 74 12.10 -0.91 1.25
CA GLY A 74 12.37 -1.09 -0.17
C GLY A 74 11.78 -2.40 -0.75
N LEU A 75 11.04 -3.17 0.04
CA LEU A 75 10.43 -4.41 -0.41
C LEU A 75 9.10 -4.15 -1.12
N PRO A 76 8.74 -4.98 -2.09
CA PRO A 76 7.47 -4.85 -2.80
C PRO A 76 6.29 -5.16 -1.88
N ASP A 77 5.24 -4.37 -2.04
CA ASP A 77 3.90 -4.61 -1.51
C ASP A 77 2.98 -5.13 -2.60
N PHE A 78 2.17 -6.11 -2.27
CA PHE A 78 1.17 -6.69 -3.15
C PHE A 78 -0.23 -6.50 -2.54
N GLY A 79 -1.21 -6.25 -3.38
CA GLY A 79 -2.57 -6.09 -2.91
C GLY A 79 -3.59 -6.11 -4.03
N VAL A 80 -4.84 -5.92 -3.64
CA VAL A 80 -5.98 -5.71 -4.53
C VAL A 80 -6.53 -4.33 -4.24
N LEU A 81 -6.68 -3.49 -5.26
CA LEU A 81 -7.43 -2.24 -5.14
C LEU A 81 -8.81 -2.40 -5.77
N LYS A 82 -9.83 -1.91 -5.07
CA LYS A 82 -11.20 -1.82 -5.58
C LYS A 82 -11.62 -0.37 -5.55
N VAL A 83 -11.93 0.17 -6.73
CA VAL A 83 -12.42 1.54 -6.89
C VAL A 83 -13.88 1.47 -7.27
N ARG A 84 -14.75 1.93 -6.39
CA ARG A 84 -16.20 1.94 -6.58
C ARG A 84 -16.71 3.37 -6.59
N TYR A 85 -17.46 3.76 -7.59
CA TYR A 85 -17.98 5.12 -7.67
C TYR A 85 -19.27 5.20 -8.47
N MET A 86 -20.06 6.23 -8.18
CA MET A 86 -21.22 6.61 -8.98
C MET A 86 -20.85 7.82 -9.84
N PRO A 87 -20.73 7.65 -11.17
CA PRO A 87 -20.41 8.77 -12.04
C PRO A 87 -21.54 9.81 -12.03
N ASP A 88 -21.18 11.09 -12.09
CA ASP A 88 -22.11 12.20 -12.39
C ASP A 88 -22.04 12.46 -13.91
N LYS A 89 -21.19 13.37 -14.34
CA LYS A 89 -21.05 13.78 -15.75
C LYS A 89 -19.95 13.05 -16.49
N LEU A 90 -19.01 12.45 -15.78
CA LEU A 90 -17.79 11.87 -16.33
C LEU A 90 -17.56 10.46 -15.81
N CYS A 91 -17.09 9.58 -16.69
CA CYS A 91 -16.56 8.26 -16.35
C CYS A 91 -15.05 8.24 -16.51
N LEU A 92 -14.35 7.45 -15.70
CA LEU A 92 -12.90 7.23 -15.85
C LEU A 92 -12.60 6.49 -17.16
N GLU A 93 -11.56 6.91 -17.87
CA GLU A 93 -11.01 6.17 -19.00
C GLU A 93 -10.01 5.12 -18.47
N LEU A 94 -10.26 3.84 -18.79
CA LEU A 94 -9.58 2.73 -18.11
C LEU A 94 -8.13 2.54 -18.57
N LYS A 95 -7.77 2.95 -19.78
CA LYS A 95 -6.38 2.83 -20.25
C LYS A 95 -5.47 3.80 -19.51
N SER A 96 -5.84 5.06 -19.43
CA SER A 96 -5.10 6.09 -18.68
C SER A 96 -5.06 5.77 -17.19
N PHE A 97 -6.19 5.27 -16.65
CA PHE A 97 -6.24 4.84 -15.26
C PHE A 97 -5.29 3.65 -14.98
N LYS A 98 -5.17 2.70 -15.90
CA LYS A 98 -4.17 1.63 -15.81
C LYS A 98 -2.74 2.19 -15.80
N GLU A 99 -2.43 3.14 -16.68
CA GLU A 99 -1.10 3.77 -16.75
C GLU A 99 -0.78 4.54 -15.45
N TYR A 100 -1.77 5.26 -14.91
CA TYR A 100 -1.70 5.89 -13.59
C TYR A 100 -1.35 4.87 -12.50
N LEU A 101 -2.05 3.73 -12.43
CA LEU A 101 -1.81 2.70 -11.43
C LEU A 101 -0.44 2.03 -11.58
N PHE A 102 0.10 1.90 -12.79
CA PHE A 102 1.43 1.35 -13.01
C PHE A 102 2.56 2.18 -12.41
N THR A 103 2.35 3.47 -12.20
CA THR A 103 3.32 4.35 -11.55
C THR A 103 3.63 3.89 -10.12
N TYR A 104 2.66 3.29 -9.43
CA TYR A 104 2.85 2.79 -8.06
C TYR A 104 3.84 1.63 -7.96
N ARG A 105 4.07 0.85 -9.02
CA ARG A 105 4.91 -0.37 -8.97
C ARG A 105 6.32 -0.12 -8.46
N ASN A 106 6.89 1.04 -8.76
CA ASN A 106 8.24 1.42 -8.34
C ASN A 106 8.24 2.58 -7.33
N LEU A 107 7.07 2.97 -6.84
CA LEU A 107 6.91 4.09 -5.94
C LEU A 107 6.96 3.64 -4.49
N GLY A 108 7.89 4.22 -3.72
CA GLY A 108 7.93 4.05 -2.27
C GLY A 108 6.84 4.89 -1.60
N ILE A 109 5.76 4.24 -1.16
CA ILE A 109 4.60 4.90 -0.56
C ILE A 109 3.89 3.95 0.41
N PHE A 110 3.36 4.47 1.52
CA PHE A 110 2.60 3.67 2.48
C PHE A 110 1.22 3.29 1.94
N GLN A 111 0.72 2.13 2.36
CA GLN A 111 -0.55 1.55 1.92
C GLN A 111 -1.74 2.49 2.19
N GLU A 112 -1.74 3.16 3.34
CA GLU A 112 -2.75 4.14 3.71
C GLU A 112 -2.74 5.36 2.77
N ASN A 113 -1.55 5.82 2.40
CA ASN A 113 -1.37 6.95 1.47
C ASN A 113 -1.82 6.58 0.05
N ILE A 114 -1.55 5.35 -0.40
CA ILE A 114 -2.00 4.85 -1.70
C ILE A 114 -3.51 5.00 -1.84
N VAL A 115 -4.26 4.42 -0.91
CA VAL A 115 -5.73 4.36 -0.99
C VAL A 115 -6.33 5.76 -0.95
N ASN A 116 -5.80 6.64 -0.09
CA ASN A 116 -6.25 8.01 -0.01
C ASN A 116 -5.88 8.83 -1.26
N ARG A 117 -4.67 8.62 -1.81
CA ARG A 117 -4.22 9.28 -3.03
C ARG A 117 -5.07 8.87 -4.23
N VAL A 118 -5.28 7.58 -4.44
CA VAL A 118 -6.13 7.07 -5.52
C VAL A 118 -7.54 7.65 -5.42
N LEU A 119 -8.13 7.71 -4.21
CA LEU A 119 -9.44 8.33 -4.03
C LEU A 119 -9.45 9.81 -4.44
N GLN A 120 -8.44 10.59 -4.01
CA GLN A 120 -8.34 12.01 -4.34
C GLN A 120 -8.21 12.24 -5.85
N ASP A 121 -7.36 11.46 -6.50
CA ASP A 121 -7.11 11.59 -7.94
C ASP A 121 -8.33 11.17 -8.76
N VAL A 122 -9.04 10.09 -8.37
CA VAL A 122 -10.32 9.67 -8.98
C VAL A 122 -11.39 10.74 -8.82
N VAL A 123 -11.51 11.33 -7.61
CA VAL A 123 -12.49 12.40 -7.35
C VAL A 123 -12.15 13.65 -8.15
N SER A 124 -10.87 14.01 -8.27
CA SER A 124 -10.42 15.17 -9.06
C SER A 124 -10.73 15.01 -10.54
N ALA A 125 -10.49 13.81 -11.09
CA ALA A 125 -10.70 13.51 -12.51
C ALA A 125 -12.19 13.40 -12.88
N ALA A 126 -12.94 12.52 -12.23
CA ALA A 126 -14.30 12.16 -12.63
C ALA A 126 -15.41 12.96 -11.92
N ARG A 127 -15.10 13.63 -10.80
CA ARG A 127 -16.08 14.37 -9.97
C ARG A 127 -17.36 13.59 -9.72
N PRO A 128 -17.26 12.37 -9.17
CA PRO A 128 -18.39 11.46 -9.02
C PRO A 128 -19.38 11.97 -7.97
N VAL A 129 -20.60 11.44 -7.96
CA VAL A 129 -21.58 11.68 -6.90
C VAL A 129 -21.03 11.19 -5.54
N TRP A 130 -20.41 10.01 -5.54
CA TRP A 130 -19.63 9.46 -4.43
C TRP A 130 -18.59 8.49 -4.96
N ALA A 131 -17.54 8.24 -4.17
CA ALA A 131 -16.52 7.26 -4.47
C ALA A 131 -16.02 6.57 -3.19
N GLU A 132 -15.60 5.33 -3.36
CA GLU A 132 -14.91 4.54 -2.35
C GLU A 132 -13.71 3.85 -2.99
N VAL A 133 -12.58 3.89 -2.32
CA VAL A 133 -11.40 3.10 -2.68
C VAL A 133 -11.06 2.20 -1.51
N MET A 134 -10.94 0.91 -1.76
CA MET A 134 -10.51 -0.08 -0.79
C MET A 134 -9.25 -0.77 -1.29
N GLY A 135 -8.23 -0.85 -0.44
CA GLY A 135 -7.01 -1.60 -0.66
C GLY A 135 -6.90 -2.76 0.32
N GLU A 136 -6.81 -3.99 -0.18
CA GLU A 136 -6.52 -5.20 0.59
C GLU A 136 -5.08 -5.60 0.31
N PHE A 137 -4.18 -5.44 1.28
CA PHE A 137 -2.76 -5.72 1.10
C PHE A 137 -2.38 -7.08 1.69
N ARG A 138 -1.54 -7.81 0.96
CA ARG A 138 -1.09 -9.13 1.39
C ARG A 138 -0.29 -9.05 2.69
N PRO A 139 -0.44 -10.04 3.57
CA PRO A 139 0.25 -10.04 4.87
C PRO A 139 1.77 -9.98 4.72
N ARG A 140 2.38 -9.14 5.56
CA ARG A 140 3.82 -9.10 5.82
C ARG A 140 4.07 -9.39 7.28
N GLY A 141 4.91 -10.39 7.57
CA GLY A 141 5.13 -10.83 8.95
C GLY A 141 3.86 -11.30 9.66
N GLY A 142 2.88 -11.82 8.91
CA GLY A 142 1.61 -12.30 9.47
C GLY A 142 0.52 -11.21 9.62
N ILE A 143 0.82 -9.93 9.31
CA ILE A 143 -0.13 -8.83 9.45
C ILE A 143 -0.62 -8.41 8.06
N GLY A 144 -1.91 -8.61 7.80
CA GLY A 144 -2.61 -8.07 6.64
C GLY A 144 -3.26 -6.72 6.96
N THR A 145 -3.36 -5.85 5.95
CA THR A 145 -3.95 -4.52 6.10
C THR A 145 -5.07 -4.34 5.09
N VAL A 146 -6.20 -3.81 5.56
CA VAL A 146 -7.29 -3.33 4.69
C VAL A 146 -7.50 -1.86 4.99
N VAL A 147 -7.39 -1.02 3.96
CA VAL A 147 -7.60 0.42 4.05
C VAL A 147 -8.79 0.79 3.19
N THR A 148 -9.72 1.59 3.73
CA THR A 148 -10.87 2.09 2.98
C THR A 148 -10.99 3.59 3.12
N ALA A 149 -11.04 4.29 2.02
CA ALA A 149 -11.27 5.73 1.95
C ALA A 149 -12.55 6.04 1.17
N ARG A 150 -13.29 7.07 1.58
CA ARG A 150 -14.61 7.44 1.01
C ARG A 150 -14.72 8.92 0.72
N TRP A 151 -15.43 9.25 -0.34
CA TRP A 151 -15.83 10.62 -0.67
C TRP A 151 -17.33 10.66 -1.03
N PRO A 152 -18.12 11.64 -0.55
CA PRO A 152 -17.73 12.61 0.49
C PRO A 152 -17.36 11.93 1.80
N ARG A 153 -16.53 12.61 2.58
CA ARG A 153 -16.13 12.06 3.89
C ARG A 153 -17.36 11.87 4.78
N PRO A 154 -17.51 10.74 5.47
CA PRO A 154 -18.60 10.55 6.42
C PRO A 154 -18.65 11.69 7.43
N GLY A 155 -19.83 12.29 7.62
CA GLY A 155 -20.04 13.41 8.57
C GLY A 155 -19.71 14.80 8.06
N LYS A 156 -19.21 14.97 6.82
CA LYS A 156 -19.15 16.27 6.14
C LYS A 156 -20.10 16.23 4.94
N ALA A 157 -21.09 17.14 4.92
CA ALA A 157 -21.88 17.36 3.73
C ALA A 157 -20.92 17.70 2.56
N ALA A 158 -21.20 17.15 1.37
CA ALA A 158 -20.45 17.50 0.17
C ALA A 158 -20.52 19.02 -0.02
N SER A 159 -19.40 19.71 0.17
CA SER A 159 -19.31 21.08 -0.31
C SER A 159 -19.36 21.00 -1.83
N LYS A 160 -20.41 21.55 -2.43
CA LYS A 160 -20.49 21.71 -3.89
C LYS A 160 -19.20 22.37 -4.37
N PRO A 161 -18.57 21.83 -5.44
CA PRO A 161 -17.43 22.45 -6.07
C PRO A 161 -17.76 23.83 -6.62
#